data_86af4513a7cc0c7a0d24705ad36c8e3b
#
_entry.id   86af4513a7cc0c7a0d24705ad36c8e3b
#
_cell.length_a   1.000
_cell.length_b   1.000
_cell.length_c   1.000
_cell.angle_alpha   90.00
_cell.angle_beta   90.00
_cell.angle_gamma   90.00
#
_symmetry.space_group_name_H-M   'P 1'
#
loop_
_entity.id
_entity.type
_entity.pdbx_description
1 polymer ?
#
loop_
_entity_poly.entity_id
_entity_poly.type
_entity_poly.pdbx_seq_one_letter_code
_entity_poly.pdbx_strand_id
1 'polypeptide(L)'
;LSRKLCSDRGLEGFGPLTITLPDALKPLRMSPLFLFALMVATCSSLVGEVPTDPAPNSTDNAVTTNSVSRDCVQVTGSFAGVDTGDAAGDALFLSGELFLCSDDVVVVGEADLNEVAVGAQLAAAVEGPLLYPHPRLAAEIGRLKPVRVHLIGNVDVITPLDATVLKHGIGDAVDYTKTVLGVTEEVSLPAEPDASTLVETVAAIRTRDYVAIPPTSSAAPEPGAPVINTDEVIRGLAVPTTADSIWMVDAADPTTILLAAATGRSVGATTIAIDGENLLGYPEVGNAIAGHPADAIRFVGGAPAADPWQLIVLSNGQQVPGGGFYILPKDNPRRYLAFYGHPGIASLGVLGEQGPDATLERMTPFLDDYAGDGSHVVSTFEIITTVASASVGDDGNYSTEYPSSKFDDWIRAARENDAYVVLDLQPGRSDFLTQAKRYEDLLLLPFVGLALDPEWRLKPDQVHLQQIGSVDAAEINEVVDWLADFVRDNGLPQKMLMLHQFADFMIRNRETLKERPEIQMIIQIDGNGTEPQKDRTYSNLTTGAAGAHWSWGWKNFFDEDKPGPPSPASTLSKDPTPVYVSYQ
;
A
#
# COMPACT_ATOMS: atom_id res chain seq x y z
N LEU A 1 26.69 -35.88 2.03
CA LEU A 1 25.48 -35.57 2.76
C LEU A 1 24.31 -36.51 2.54
N SER A 2 24.34 -37.45 1.67
CA SER A 2 23.21 -38.31 1.32
C SER A 2 23.53 -39.80 1.38
N ARG A 3 24.23 -40.29 2.37
CA ARG A 3 24.52 -41.72 2.53
C ARG A 3 23.45 -42.51 3.29
N LYS A 4 22.24 -42.03 3.49
CA LYS A 4 21.19 -42.71 4.25
C LYS A 4 19.91 -43.09 3.49
N LEU A 5 19.82 -42.92 2.19
CA LEU A 5 18.59 -43.21 1.43
C LEU A 5 18.66 -44.49 0.56
N CYS A 6 19.57 -45.41 0.80
CA CYS A 6 19.56 -46.70 0.14
C CYS A 6 19.87 -47.83 1.12
N SER A 7 18.86 -48.38 1.80
CA SER A 7 18.86 -49.80 2.25
C SER A 7 17.44 -50.28 2.48
N ASP A 8 16.99 -51.11 1.55
CA ASP A 8 16.13 -52.27 1.70
C ASP A 8 14.96 -52.28 2.70
N ARG A 9 13.76 -52.39 2.16
CA ARG A 9 12.87 -53.53 2.45
C ARG A 9 11.78 -53.69 1.40
N GLY A 10 11.66 -54.96 0.96
CA GLY A 10 10.79 -55.43 -0.11
C GLY A 10 9.31 -55.27 0.17
N LEU A 11 8.57 -55.15 -0.90
CA LEU A 11 7.13 -55.24 -0.97
C LEU A 11 6.74 -56.53 -1.70
N GLU A 12 6.24 -57.51 -0.97
CA GLU A 12 5.42 -58.58 -1.52
C GLU A 12 3.92 -58.29 -1.19
N GLY A 13 3.11 -58.23 -2.23
CA GLY A 13 1.79 -58.79 -2.33
C GLY A 13 0.63 -58.14 -1.60
N PHE A 14 -0.23 -57.40 -2.32
CA PHE A 14 -1.67 -57.46 -2.11
C PHE A 14 -2.40 -57.21 -3.45
N GLY A 15 -3.32 -58.13 -3.76
CA GLY A 15 -4.15 -58.12 -4.96
C GLY A 15 -5.30 -57.09 -4.94
N PRO A 16 -6.00 -56.92 -6.06
CA PRO A 16 -6.99 -55.84 -6.23
C PRO A 16 -8.29 -56.08 -5.48
N LEU A 17 -8.65 -55.16 -4.60
CA LEU A 17 -10.02 -55.13 -4.00
C LEU A 17 -10.90 -54.28 -4.87
N THR A 18 -11.89 -54.93 -5.51
CA THR A 18 -12.99 -54.30 -6.22
C THR A 18 -14.05 -53.86 -5.21
N ILE A 19 -14.29 -52.56 -5.07
CA ILE A 19 -15.43 -52.04 -4.33
C ILE A 19 -16.41 -51.45 -5.32
N THR A 20 -17.59 -52.10 -5.38
CA THR A 20 -18.80 -51.66 -6.10
C THR A 20 -19.50 -50.55 -5.33
N LEU A 21 -19.73 -49.39 -5.99
CA LEU A 21 -20.58 -48.31 -5.51
C LEU A 21 -22.01 -48.49 -5.99
N PRO A 22 -23.03 -48.18 -5.17
CA PRO A 22 -24.43 -48.21 -5.60
C PRO A 22 -24.84 -46.94 -6.35
N ASP A 23 -25.60 -47.15 -7.42
CA ASP A 23 -26.30 -46.11 -8.18
C ASP A 23 -27.31 -45.35 -7.32
N ALA A 24 -27.22 -44.01 -7.33
CA ALA A 24 -28.35 -43.10 -7.38
C ALA A 24 -27.88 -41.63 -7.32
N LEU A 25 -28.26 -40.93 -8.36
CA LEU A 25 -28.72 -39.55 -8.49
C LEU A 25 -28.07 -38.79 -9.64
N LYS A 26 -28.88 -38.63 -10.66
CA LYS A 26 -28.61 -37.83 -11.87
C LYS A 26 -28.68 -36.32 -11.56
N PRO A 27 -28.05 -35.46 -12.38
CA PRO A 27 -27.88 -34.05 -12.12
C PRO A 27 -29.06 -33.20 -12.58
N LEU A 28 -29.52 -32.28 -11.72
CA LEU A 28 -30.39 -31.16 -12.12
C LEU A 28 -29.55 -29.93 -12.43
N ARG A 29 -29.69 -29.44 -13.67
CA ARG A 29 -29.25 -28.09 -14.09
C ARG A 29 -30.23 -27.08 -13.50
N MET A 30 -29.71 -26.03 -12.83
CA MET A 30 -30.45 -24.77 -12.67
C MET A 30 -29.46 -23.59 -12.67
N SER A 31 -29.76 -22.61 -13.52
CA SER A 31 -29.13 -21.31 -13.64
C SER A 31 -29.40 -20.39 -12.43
N PRO A 32 -28.51 -19.43 -12.12
CA PRO A 32 -28.74 -18.48 -11.05
C PRO A 32 -29.36 -17.18 -11.57
N LEU A 33 -30.55 -16.86 -11.06
CA LEU A 33 -31.08 -15.50 -10.96
C LEU A 33 -31.76 -15.42 -9.60
N PHE A 34 -31.19 -14.67 -8.66
CA PHE A 34 -31.88 -14.29 -7.45
C PHE A 34 -31.88 -12.78 -7.28
N LEU A 35 -33.06 -12.25 -7.52
CA LEU A 35 -33.55 -10.94 -7.16
C LEU A 35 -33.62 -10.80 -5.63
N PHE A 36 -33.03 -9.78 -5.05
CA PHE A 36 -33.31 -9.39 -3.68
C PHE A 36 -34.49 -8.44 -3.66
N ALA A 37 -35.62 -8.90 -3.06
CA ALA A 37 -36.80 -8.09 -2.83
C ALA A 37 -36.70 -7.34 -1.49
N LEU A 38 -36.94 -6.05 -1.58
CA LEU A 38 -37.06 -5.09 -0.50
C LEU A 38 -38.33 -5.36 0.32
N MET A 39 -38.21 -5.57 1.63
CA MET A 39 -39.35 -5.50 2.54
C MET A 39 -39.46 -4.11 3.14
N VAL A 40 -40.44 -3.37 2.68
CA VAL A 40 -40.91 -2.13 3.31
C VAL A 40 -42.02 -2.50 4.29
N ALA A 41 -41.84 -2.25 5.57
CA ALA A 41 -42.88 -2.33 6.56
C ALA A 41 -43.54 -0.95 6.74
N THR A 42 -44.75 -0.85 6.26
CA THR A 42 -45.68 0.26 6.49
C THR A 42 -46.30 0.16 7.88
N CYS A 43 -46.21 1.21 8.68
CA CYS A 43 -47.15 1.44 9.78
C CYS A 43 -48.01 2.66 9.44
N SER A 44 -49.28 2.43 9.27
CA SER A 44 -50.32 3.42 9.03
C SER A 44 -50.92 3.95 10.33
N SER A 45 -51.08 5.26 10.36
CA SER A 45 -52.23 6.06 10.85
C SER A 45 -52.74 5.90 12.26
N LEU A 46 -52.79 7.04 12.94
CA LEU A 46 -54.03 7.47 13.59
C LEU A 46 -54.09 9.01 13.60
N VAL A 47 -55.12 9.51 12.97
CA VAL A 47 -55.52 10.91 12.87
C VAL A 47 -56.18 11.31 14.19
N GLY A 48 -55.84 12.51 14.68
CA GLY A 48 -56.58 13.20 15.73
C GLY A 48 -56.59 14.71 15.42
N GLU A 49 -57.72 15.19 14.90
CA GLU A 49 -58.06 16.60 14.74
C GLU A 49 -58.27 17.24 16.11
N VAL A 50 -57.73 18.49 16.28
CA VAL A 50 -58.21 19.46 17.30
C VAL A 50 -58.06 20.89 16.70
N PRO A 51 -58.96 21.83 17.08
CA PRO A 51 -59.47 22.86 16.19
C PRO A 51 -58.67 24.17 16.24
N THR A 52 -58.90 24.93 15.18
CA THR A 52 -58.42 26.28 14.90
C THR A 52 -59.06 27.34 15.77
N ASP A 53 -58.24 28.30 16.26
CA ASP A 53 -58.66 29.66 16.57
C ASP A 53 -57.62 30.68 16.09
N PRO A 54 -58.00 31.89 15.72
CA PRO A 54 -57.31 32.67 14.70
C PRO A 54 -56.27 33.67 15.27
N ALA A 55 -55.37 34.05 14.37
CA ALA A 55 -54.22 34.93 14.50
C ALA A 55 -54.51 36.35 15.02
N PRO A 56 -53.44 37.07 15.43
CA PRO A 56 -53.32 38.45 15.01
C PRO A 56 -52.13 38.68 14.06
N ASN A 57 -52.42 39.49 13.04
CA ASN A 57 -51.48 40.05 12.07
C ASN A 57 -50.27 40.69 12.75
N SER A 58 -49.05 40.20 12.39
CA SER A 58 -47.88 41.04 12.40
C SER A 58 -47.26 40.99 11.00
N THR A 59 -47.29 42.14 10.37
CA THR A 59 -46.59 42.44 9.13
C THR A 59 -45.09 42.51 9.46
N ASP A 60 -44.42 41.42 9.30
CA ASP A 60 -42.96 41.39 9.16
C ASP A 60 -42.63 41.06 7.72
N ASN A 61 -42.05 42.04 7.04
CA ASN A 61 -41.42 41.87 5.75
C ASN A 61 -40.20 40.93 5.90
N ALA A 62 -40.46 39.65 5.83
CA ALA A 62 -39.40 38.70 5.60
C ALA A 62 -38.95 38.88 4.15
N VAL A 63 -37.81 39.52 3.97
CA VAL A 63 -37.05 39.46 2.74
C VAL A 63 -36.63 38.01 2.58
N THR A 64 -37.40 37.28 1.80
CA THR A 64 -36.97 35.96 1.29
C THR A 64 -35.81 36.20 0.36
N THR A 65 -34.58 36.14 0.89
CA THR A 65 -33.42 35.93 0.05
C THR A 65 -33.51 34.48 -0.44
N ASN A 66 -33.99 34.31 -1.67
CA ASN A 66 -33.79 33.08 -2.44
C ASN A 66 -32.28 32.92 -2.64
N SER A 67 -31.63 32.22 -1.73
CA SER A 67 -30.31 31.68 -1.98
C SER A 67 -30.50 30.55 -2.99
N VAL A 68 -30.39 30.88 -4.28
CA VAL A 68 -30.19 29.89 -5.33
C VAL A 68 -28.82 29.26 -5.03
N SER A 69 -28.80 28.05 -4.48
CA SER A 69 -27.62 27.21 -4.45
C SER A 69 -27.14 27.06 -5.89
N ARG A 70 -26.10 27.78 -6.27
CA ARG A 70 -25.46 27.57 -7.56
C ARG A 70 -24.65 26.29 -7.47
N ASP A 71 -24.90 25.32 -8.34
CA ASP A 71 -24.00 24.22 -8.58
C ASP A 71 -22.73 24.77 -9.27
N CYS A 72 -21.84 25.33 -8.48
CA CYS A 72 -20.62 25.97 -8.95
C CYS A 72 -19.45 25.01 -9.08
N VAL A 73 -19.51 23.84 -8.46
CA VAL A 73 -18.44 22.85 -8.46
C VAL A 73 -18.72 21.78 -9.50
N GLN A 74 -17.73 21.49 -10.34
CA GLN A 74 -17.78 20.35 -11.26
C GLN A 74 -17.10 19.15 -10.58
N VAL A 75 -17.84 18.11 -10.27
CA VAL A 75 -17.32 16.86 -9.67
C VAL A 75 -16.58 16.00 -10.72
N THR A 76 -16.63 16.35 -11.98
CA THR A 76 -16.10 15.55 -13.10
C THR A 76 -14.77 16.06 -13.64
N GLY A 77 -13.89 16.58 -12.80
CA GLY A 77 -12.55 16.95 -13.23
C GLY A 77 -11.85 15.75 -13.90
N SER A 78 -11.61 15.84 -15.21
CA SER A 78 -11.01 14.78 -16.03
C SER A 78 -9.47 14.82 -16.04
N PHE A 79 -8.84 15.62 -15.17
CA PHE A 79 -7.38 15.70 -15.15
C PHE A 79 -6.76 14.54 -14.37
N ALA A 80 -5.69 13.95 -14.94
CA ALA A 80 -4.91 12.93 -14.23
C ALA A 80 -3.92 13.56 -13.23
N GLY A 81 -3.53 14.82 -13.47
CA GLY A 81 -2.65 15.59 -12.61
C GLY A 81 -2.44 16.99 -13.16
N VAL A 82 -1.85 17.86 -12.34
CA VAL A 82 -1.44 19.21 -12.71
C VAL A 82 -0.06 19.52 -12.17
N ASP A 83 0.79 20.03 -13.03
CA ASP A 83 2.08 20.64 -12.73
C ASP A 83 2.34 21.70 -13.79
N THR A 84 2.11 22.96 -13.43
CA THR A 84 2.35 24.10 -14.32
C THR A 84 3.72 24.75 -14.08
N GLY A 85 4.47 24.22 -13.12
CA GLY A 85 5.80 24.70 -12.73
C GLY A 85 5.80 25.67 -11.54
N ASP A 86 4.61 26.11 -11.08
CA ASP A 86 4.46 26.88 -9.85
C ASP A 86 3.05 26.76 -9.26
N ALA A 87 2.91 26.99 -7.96
CA ALA A 87 1.63 26.87 -7.24
C ALA A 87 0.55 27.84 -7.75
N ALA A 88 0.93 29.02 -8.26
CA ALA A 88 -0.01 29.99 -8.80
C ALA A 88 -0.62 29.52 -10.12
N GLY A 89 0.18 28.90 -10.97
CA GLY A 89 -0.30 28.25 -12.20
C GLY A 89 -1.22 27.08 -11.91
N ASP A 90 -0.85 26.22 -10.94
CA ASP A 90 -1.64 25.08 -10.51
C ASP A 90 -2.99 25.53 -9.91
N ALA A 91 -3.00 26.57 -9.09
CA ALA A 91 -4.22 27.16 -8.53
C ALA A 91 -5.19 27.62 -9.62
N LEU A 92 -4.68 28.28 -10.65
CA LEU A 92 -5.50 28.72 -11.78
C LEU A 92 -6.03 27.54 -12.62
N PHE A 93 -5.21 26.53 -12.83
CA PHE A 93 -5.63 25.33 -13.54
C PHE A 93 -6.74 24.61 -12.77
N LEU A 94 -6.54 24.34 -11.49
CA LEU A 94 -7.51 23.67 -10.64
C LEU A 94 -8.81 24.47 -10.53
N SER A 95 -8.72 25.80 -10.39
CA SER A 95 -9.90 26.68 -10.40
C SER A 95 -10.68 26.56 -11.71
N GLY A 96 -9.98 26.58 -12.86
CA GLY A 96 -10.59 26.46 -14.17
C GLY A 96 -11.28 25.14 -14.42
N GLU A 97 -10.70 24.03 -13.94
CA GLU A 97 -11.24 22.68 -14.11
C GLU A 97 -12.39 22.37 -13.15
N LEU A 98 -12.35 22.90 -11.92
CA LEU A 98 -13.24 22.45 -10.85
C LEU A 98 -14.37 23.41 -10.54
N PHE A 99 -14.22 24.71 -10.81
CA PHE A 99 -15.22 25.73 -10.46
C PHE A 99 -15.81 26.38 -11.70
N LEU A 100 -17.10 26.19 -11.92
CA LEU A 100 -17.85 26.96 -12.93
C LEU A 100 -18.12 28.42 -12.50
N CYS A 101 -18.30 28.63 -11.21
CA CYS A 101 -18.49 29.89 -10.53
C CYS A 101 -18.06 29.74 -9.06
N SER A 102 -17.95 30.83 -8.32
CA SER A 102 -17.80 30.79 -6.87
C SER A 102 -18.37 32.05 -6.24
N ASP A 103 -19.05 31.90 -5.12
CA ASP A 103 -19.52 33.06 -4.37
C ASP A 103 -18.37 33.74 -3.60
N ASP A 104 -17.38 32.96 -3.21
CA ASP A 104 -16.19 33.42 -2.50
C ASP A 104 -14.92 32.99 -3.24
N VAL A 105 -13.96 33.86 -3.32
CA VAL A 105 -12.62 33.57 -3.85
C VAL A 105 -11.60 34.06 -2.82
N VAL A 106 -10.67 33.22 -2.47
CA VAL A 106 -9.57 33.56 -1.54
C VAL A 106 -8.29 33.74 -2.31
N VAL A 107 -7.63 34.88 -2.14
CA VAL A 107 -6.35 35.21 -2.77
C VAL A 107 -5.33 35.50 -1.69
N VAL A 108 -4.18 34.81 -1.73
CA VAL A 108 -3.13 34.87 -0.73
C VAL A 108 -1.78 35.13 -1.40
N GLY A 109 -0.89 35.90 -0.74
CA GLY A 109 0.49 36.01 -1.15
C GLY A 109 1.25 34.70 -0.87
N GLU A 110 2.10 34.25 -1.80
CA GLU A 110 2.89 33.01 -1.63
C GLU A 110 4.10 33.17 -0.70
N ALA A 111 4.44 34.40 -0.33
CA ALA A 111 5.71 34.68 0.35
C ALA A 111 5.72 34.30 1.85
N ASP A 112 4.55 34.17 2.48
CA ASP A 112 4.41 33.83 3.91
C ASP A 112 3.52 32.60 4.08
N LEU A 113 4.14 31.50 4.52
CA LEU A 113 3.43 30.23 4.74
C LEU A 113 2.29 30.36 5.76
N ASN A 114 2.39 31.26 6.74
CA ASN A 114 1.34 31.50 7.71
C ASN A 114 0.10 32.13 7.03
N GLU A 115 0.32 33.07 6.10
CA GLU A 115 -0.77 33.65 5.30
C GLU A 115 -1.42 32.58 4.41
N VAL A 116 -0.59 31.74 3.77
CA VAL A 116 -1.08 30.63 2.94
C VAL A 116 -1.90 29.62 3.76
N ALA A 117 -1.43 29.23 4.95
CA ALA A 117 -2.13 28.28 5.82
C ALA A 117 -3.49 28.82 6.28
N VAL A 118 -3.58 30.08 6.66
CA VAL A 118 -4.85 30.72 7.05
C VAL A 118 -5.77 30.88 5.84
N GLY A 119 -5.22 31.26 4.69
CA GLY A 119 -5.96 31.37 3.44
C GLY A 119 -6.54 30.05 2.97
N ALA A 120 -5.78 28.96 3.10
CA ALA A 120 -6.24 27.62 2.77
C ALA A 120 -7.41 27.17 3.67
N GLN A 121 -7.35 27.44 4.97
CA GLN A 121 -8.45 27.17 5.89
C GLN A 121 -9.70 28.01 5.55
N LEU A 122 -9.51 29.29 5.25
CA LEU A 122 -10.62 30.16 4.84
C LEU A 122 -11.23 29.67 3.53
N ALA A 123 -10.43 29.34 2.51
CA ALA A 123 -10.92 28.81 1.24
C ALA A 123 -11.73 27.52 1.44
N ALA A 124 -11.23 26.60 2.27
CA ALA A 124 -11.95 25.38 2.64
C ALA A 124 -13.26 25.66 3.39
N ALA A 125 -13.28 26.68 4.26
CA ALA A 125 -14.47 27.05 5.04
C ALA A 125 -15.56 27.69 4.18
N VAL A 126 -15.19 28.53 3.20
CA VAL A 126 -16.15 29.19 2.28
C VAL A 126 -16.45 28.34 1.04
N GLU A 127 -15.83 27.15 0.90
CA GLU A 127 -15.95 26.25 -0.26
C GLU A 127 -15.62 26.97 -1.60
N GLY A 128 -14.62 27.84 -1.57
CA GLY A 128 -14.16 28.62 -2.71
C GLY A 128 -12.73 28.26 -3.13
N PRO A 129 -12.31 28.63 -4.35
CA PRO A 129 -10.94 28.42 -4.80
C PRO A 129 -9.93 29.24 -4.00
N LEU A 130 -8.79 28.61 -3.68
CA LEU A 130 -7.58 29.30 -3.21
C LEU A 130 -6.77 29.69 -4.44
N LEU A 131 -6.45 30.97 -4.57
CA LEU A 131 -5.69 31.52 -5.70
C LEU A 131 -4.47 32.30 -5.20
N TYR A 132 -3.46 32.39 -6.04
CA TYR A 132 -2.23 33.15 -5.79
C TYR A 132 -2.02 34.25 -6.84
N PRO A 133 -1.15 35.24 -6.57
CA PRO A 133 -0.82 36.28 -7.54
C PRO A 133 -0.27 35.70 -8.84
N HIS A 134 -0.96 36.01 -9.95
CA HIS A 134 -0.58 35.53 -11.28
C HIS A 134 -1.09 36.52 -12.36
N PRO A 135 -0.42 36.67 -13.52
CA PRO A 135 -0.90 37.60 -14.58
C PRO A 135 -2.31 37.33 -15.08
N ARG A 136 -2.82 36.08 -14.96
CA ARG A 136 -4.19 35.71 -15.36
C ARG A 136 -5.23 35.76 -14.21
N LEU A 137 -4.81 36.11 -13.00
CA LEU A 137 -5.66 36.08 -11.81
C LEU A 137 -6.94 36.92 -11.98
N ALA A 138 -6.81 38.15 -12.48
CA ALA A 138 -7.96 39.04 -12.70
C ALA A 138 -8.99 38.45 -13.70
N ALA A 139 -8.50 37.76 -14.73
CA ALA A 139 -9.37 37.10 -15.70
C ALA A 139 -10.12 35.90 -15.06
N GLU A 140 -9.45 35.15 -14.21
CA GLU A 140 -10.05 34.01 -13.49
C GLU A 140 -11.10 34.48 -12.47
N ILE A 141 -10.80 35.50 -11.68
CA ILE A 141 -11.80 36.11 -10.77
C ILE A 141 -13.03 36.61 -11.57
N GLY A 142 -12.79 37.25 -12.73
CA GLY A 142 -13.87 37.69 -13.62
C GLY A 142 -14.71 36.53 -14.16
N ARG A 143 -14.10 35.37 -14.44
CA ARG A 143 -14.80 34.14 -14.89
C ARG A 143 -15.70 33.56 -13.79
N LEU A 144 -15.18 33.51 -12.56
CA LEU A 144 -15.86 32.93 -11.39
C LEU A 144 -17.06 33.78 -10.93
N LYS A 145 -17.07 35.09 -11.21
CA LYS A 145 -18.14 36.05 -10.82
C LYS A 145 -18.45 35.97 -9.32
N PRO A 146 -17.45 36.15 -8.43
CA PRO A 146 -17.66 36.03 -6.99
C PRO A 146 -18.55 37.19 -6.46
N VAL A 147 -19.20 36.90 -5.34
CA VAL A 147 -19.86 37.93 -4.50
C VAL A 147 -18.81 38.60 -3.61
N ARG A 148 -17.84 37.79 -3.09
CA ARG A 148 -16.78 38.26 -2.21
C ARG A 148 -15.41 37.80 -2.72
N VAL A 149 -14.42 38.67 -2.57
CA VAL A 149 -13.00 38.34 -2.80
C VAL A 149 -12.25 38.66 -1.52
N HIS A 150 -11.69 37.60 -0.90
CA HIS A 150 -10.91 37.68 0.32
C HIS A 150 -9.44 37.85 -0.08
N LEU A 151 -8.78 38.88 0.38
CA LEU A 151 -7.36 39.14 0.18
C LEU A 151 -6.64 38.99 1.51
N ILE A 152 -5.64 38.09 1.57
CA ILE A 152 -4.87 37.84 2.77
C ILE A 152 -3.41 38.25 2.51
N GLY A 153 -2.87 39.06 3.42
CA GLY A 153 -1.55 39.63 3.28
C GLY A 153 -1.49 40.79 2.29
N ASN A 154 -0.29 41.09 1.81
CA ASN A 154 -0.07 42.23 0.92
C ASN A 154 -0.32 41.87 -0.56
N VAL A 155 -1.58 41.67 -0.90
CA VAL A 155 -2.02 41.31 -2.24
C VAL A 155 -2.93 42.38 -2.81
N ASP A 156 -2.62 42.85 -4.02
CA ASP A 156 -3.48 43.75 -4.79
C ASP A 156 -4.01 43.05 -6.03
N VAL A 157 -5.34 43.05 -6.18
CA VAL A 157 -6.01 42.38 -7.29
C VAL A 157 -7.01 43.35 -7.94
N ILE A 158 -7.08 43.34 -9.27
CA ILE A 158 -8.16 43.98 -10.01
C ILE A 158 -9.37 43.05 -9.93
N THR A 159 -10.38 43.47 -9.17
CA THR A 159 -11.61 42.71 -8.98
C THR A 159 -12.72 43.16 -9.91
N PRO A 160 -13.72 42.33 -10.21
CA PRO A 160 -14.96 42.74 -10.86
C PRO A 160 -15.65 43.86 -10.07
N LEU A 161 -16.30 44.81 -10.77
CA LEU A 161 -16.98 45.97 -10.17
C LEU A 161 -18.09 45.61 -9.18
N ASP A 162 -18.64 44.38 -9.29
CA ASP A 162 -19.79 43.93 -8.50
C ASP A 162 -19.39 43.05 -7.29
N ALA A 163 -18.09 42.76 -7.10
CA ALA A 163 -17.62 41.95 -5.99
C ALA A 163 -17.23 42.82 -4.77
N THR A 164 -17.59 42.38 -3.58
CA THR A 164 -17.08 42.96 -2.33
C THR A 164 -15.68 42.45 -2.05
N VAL A 165 -14.71 43.35 -1.89
CA VAL A 165 -13.34 43.02 -1.53
C VAL A 165 -13.16 43.11 -0.02
N LEU A 166 -12.72 42.02 0.59
CA LEU A 166 -12.43 41.92 2.02
C LEU A 166 -10.92 41.70 2.21
N LYS A 167 -10.24 42.67 2.82
CA LYS A 167 -8.81 42.55 3.16
C LYS A 167 -8.66 42.04 4.58
N HIS A 168 -7.86 41.02 4.78
CA HIS A 168 -7.64 40.37 6.06
C HIS A 168 -6.16 40.38 6.43
N GLY A 169 -5.86 40.73 7.67
CA GLY A 169 -4.66 40.26 8.33
C GLY A 169 -4.82 38.79 8.77
N ILE A 170 -3.75 38.14 9.23
CA ILE A 170 -3.80 36.73 9.68
C ILE A 170 -4.88 36.53 10.75
N GLY A 171 -4.91 37.38 11.79
CA GLY A 171 -5.92 37.29 12.85
C GLY A 171 -7.34 37.48 12.37
N ASP A 172 -7.58 38.48 11.49
CA ASP A 172 -8.91 38.75 10.92
C ASP A 172 -9.41 37.56 10.08
N ALA A 173 -8.54 36.92 9.31
CA ALA A 173 -8.88 35.74 8.51
C ALA A 173 -9.20 34.53 9.40
N VAL A 174 -8.46 34.31 10.49
CA VAL A 174 -8.76 33.29 11.50
C VAL A 174 -10.14 33.53 12.12
N ASP A 175 -10.43 34.75 12.58
CA ASP A 175 -11.72 35.09 13.19
C ASP A 175 -12.88 34.96 12.20
N TYR A 176 -12.66 35.35 10.94
CA TYR A 176 -13.65 35.15 9.88
C TYR A 176 -13.91 33.66 9.65
N THR A 177 -12.86 32.85 9.53
CA THR A 177 -12.96 31.40 9.37
C THR A 177 -13.71 30.75 10.53
N LYS A 178 -13.39 31.11 11.79
CA LYS A 178 -14.11 30.65 12.97
C LYS A 178 -15.60 31.00 12.92
N THR A 179 -15.91 32.21 12.48
CA THR A 179 -17.31 32.67 12.35
C THR A 179 -18.04 31.86 11.30
N VAL A 180 -17.44 31.63 10.12
CA VAL A 180 -18.02 30.82 9.03
C VAL A 180 -18.31 29.39 9.51
N LEU A 181 -17.37 28.79 10.25
CA LEU A 181 -17.50 27.43 10.75
C LEU A 181 -18.38 27.31 11.98
N GLY A 182 -18.58 28.38 12.73
CA GLY A 182 -19.25 28.36 14.03
C GLY A 182 -18.41 27.68 15.12
N VAL A 183 -17.07 27.72 15.00
CA VAL A 183 -16.14 27.12 15.98
C VAL A 183 -15.47 28.18 16.83
N THR A 184 -15.05 27.80 18.03
CA THR A 184 -14.34 28.67 18.97
C THR A 184 -12.97 28.12 19.35
N GLU A 185 -12.71 26.86 19.03
CA GLU A 185 -11.49 26.17 19.39
C GLU A 185 -10.34 26.50 18.42
N GLU A 186 -9.15 26.69 18.99
CA GLU A 186 -7.94 27.07 18.28
C GLU A 186 -6.83 26.09 18.63
N VAL A 187 -6.06 25.67 17.62
CA VAL A 187 -4.87 24.83 17.79
C VAL A 187 -3.67 25.55 17.20
N SER A 188 -2.60 25.71 17.98
CA SER A 188 -1.38 26.36 17.50
C SER A 188 -0.64 25.45 16.52
N LEU A 189 -0.30 25.98 15.34
CA LEU A 189 0.60 25.31 14.41
C LEU A 189 2.04 25.33 14.96
N PRO A 190 2.85 24.30 14.72
CA PRO A 190 4.28 24.34 14.91
C PRO A 190 4.94 25.46 14.10
N ALA A 191 6.11 25.93 14.52
CA ALA A 191 6.85 26.96 13.77
C ALA A 191 7.33 26.44 12.41
N GLU A 192 7.62 25.16 12.32
CA GLU A 192 7.99 24.44 11.10
C GLU A 192 7.08 23.19 11.00
N PRO A 193 5.86 23.34 10.44
CA PRO A 193 4.94 22.22 10.29
C PRO A 193 5.43 21.29 9.18
N ASP A 194 5.34 20.00 9.42
CA ASP A 194 5.54 18.99 8.37
C ASP A 194 4.34 18.91 7.41
N ALA A 195 4.52 18.19 6.32
CA ALA A 195 3.51 18.05 5.27
C ALA A 195 2.19 17.45 5.79
N SER A 196 2.26 16.48 6.70
CA SER A 196 1.08 15.85 7.31
C SER A 196 0.31 16.86 8.14
N THR A 197 1.00 17.63 8.99
CA THR A 197 0.40 18.71 9.80
C THR A 197 -0.30 19.75 8.92
N LEU A 198 0.27 20.13 7.77
CA LEU A 198 -0.35 21.07 6.85
C LEU A 198 -1.64 20.51 6.23
N VAL A 199 -1.64 19.26 5.82
CA VAL A 199 -2.84 18.58 5.30
C VAL A 199 -3.92 18.52 6.39
N GLU A 200 -3.56 18.09 7.60
CA GLU A 200 -4.47 17.99 8.74
C GLU A 200 -5.09 19.32 9.13
N THR A 201 -4.32 20.40 9.05
CA THR A 201 -4.82 21.78 9.30
C THR A 201 -6.04 22.13 8.47
N VAL A 202 -6.04 21.75 7.19
CA VAL A 202 -7.17 21.99 6.29
C VAL A 202 -8.24 20.90 6.44
N ALA A 203 -7.83 19.65 6.68
CA ALA A 203 -8.74 18.53 6.89
C ALA A 203 -9.62 18.70 8.15
N ALA A 204 -9.09 19.33 9.21
CA ALA A 204 -9.84 19.64 10.43
C ALA A 204 -11.06 20.54 10.17
N ILE A 205 -11.03 21.38 9.15
CA ILE A 205 -12.17 22.19 8.71
C ILE A 205 -13.38 21.30 8.32
N ARG A 206 -13.13 20.05 7.92
CA ARG A 206 -14.19 19.09 7.56
C ARG A 206 -15.07 18.72 8.74
N THR A 207 -14.46 18.53 9.93
CA THR A 207 -15.14 18.14 11.16
C THR A 207 -15.73 19.34 11.92
N ARG A 208 -15.30 20.54 11.60
CA ARG A 208 -15.63 21.80 12.32
C ARG A 208 -15.12 21.80 13.76
N ASP A 209 -14.04 21.11 14.03
CA ASP A 209 -13.57 20.96 15.40
C ASP A 209 -12.75 22.16 15.86
N TYR A 210 -11.85 22.68 15.03
CA TYR A 210 -10.98 23.81 15.37
C TYR A 210 -10.44 24.55 14.12
N VAL A 211 -9.83 25.72 14.37
CA VAL A 211 -9.05 26.47 13.37
C VAL A 211 -7.59 26.52 13.84
N ALA A 212 -6.65 26.24 12.93
CA ALA A 212 -5.23 26.26 13.28
C ALA A 212 -4.67 27.70 13.19
N ILE A 213 -3.92 28.09 14.23
CA ILE A 213 -3.33 29.43 14.38
C ILE A 213 -1.82 29.34 14.12
N PRO A 214 -1.27 30.10 13.14
CA PRO A 214 0.17 30.22 12.97
C PRO A 214 0.87 30.83 14.17
N PRO A 215 2.14 30.50 14.46
CA PRO A 215 2.85 30.94 15.65
C PRO A 215 3.16 32.44 15.70
N THR A 216 2.99 33.19 14.59
CA THR A 216 3.32 34.63 14.45
C THR A 216 2.10 35.55 14.44
N SER A 217 0.95 35.14 14.93
CA SER A 217 -0.30 35.90 14.86
C SER A 217 -0.38 37.17 15.75
N SER A 218 0.73 37.85 16.02
CA SER A 218 0.75 39.07 16.87
C SER A 218 0.60 40.40 16.10
N ALA A 219 0.12 40.37 14.86
CA ALA A 219 -0.21 41.63 14.17
C ALA A 219 -1.53 42.19 14.71
N ALA A 220 -1.52 43.45 15.21
CA ALA A 220 -2.73 44.14 15.59
C ALA A 220 -3.70 44.24 14.40
N PRO A 221 -5.04 44.18 14.62
CA PRO A 221 -6.02 44.26 13.54
C PRO A 221 -5.77 45.50 12.69
N GLU A 222 -5.75 45.31 11.37
CA GLU A 222 -5.61 46.41 10.42
C GLU A 222 -6.80 47.35 10.56
N PRO A 223 -6.59 48.69 10.51
CA PRO A 223 -7.68 49.66 10.56
C PRO A 223 -8.57 49.53 9.31
N GLY A 224 -9.77 49.00 9.47
CA GLY A 224 -10.73 48.76 8.39
C GLY A 224 -11.12 47.31 8.19
N ALA A 225 -10.75 46.42 9.13
CA ALA A 225 -11.19 45.05 9.13
C ALA A 225 -12.72 44.95 8.93
N PRO A 226 -13.20 44.04 8.08
CA PRO A 226 -14.62 43.94 7.79
C PRO A 226 -15.40 43.58 9.04
N VAL A 227 -16.47 44.30 9.30
CA VAL A 227 -17.44 43.92 10.33
C VAL A 227 -18.17 42.67 9.81
N ILE A 228 -17.96 41.57 10.48
CA ILE A 228 -18.60 40.29 10.14
C ILE A 228 -20.07 40.39 10.49
N ASN A 229 -20.93 40.37 9.48
CA ASN A 229 -22.36 40.24 9.69
C ASN A 229 -22.69 38.74 9.85
N THR A 230 -22.83 38.27 11.06
CA THR A 230 -23.05 36.87 11.42
C THR A 230 -24.30 36.26 10.78
N ASP A 231 -25.30 37.08 10.41
CA ASP A 231 -26.55 36.59 9.83
C ASP A 231 -26.40 36.20 8.33
N GLU A 232 -25.34 36.67 7.65
CA GLU A 232 -25.07 36.37 6.24
C GLU A 232 -24.14 35.16 6.02
N VAL A 233 -23.43 34.71 7.06
CA VAL A 233 -22.30 33.80 6.94
C VAL A 233 -22.63 32.33 7.29
N ILE A 234 -23.74 32.09 8.02
CA ILE A 234 -24.11 30.73 8.42
C ILE A 234 -24.73 29.98 7.24
N ARG A 235 -23.90 29.45 6.37
CA ARG A 235 -24.30 28.43 5.39
C ARG A 235 -24.04 27.04 5.99
N GLY A 236 -25.04 26.17 5.88
CA GLY A 236 -24.84 24.77 6.18
C GLY A 236 -23.84 24.19 5.18
N LEU A 237 -22.61 23.93 5.63
CA LEU A 237 -21.62 23.22 4.82
C LEU A 237 -22.18 21.84 4.48
N ALA A 238 -22.41 21.56 3.20
CA ALA A 238 -22.62 20.21 2.74
C ALA A 238 -21.29 19.48 2.88
N VAL A 239 -21.20 18.59 3.86
CA VAL A 239 -20.03 17.70 3.99
C VAL A 239 -20.15 16.66 2.88
N PRO A 240 -19.22 16.57 1.92
CA PRO A 240 -19.22 15.48 0.96
C PRO A 240 -19.18 14.16 1.74
N THR A 241 -20.11 13.27 1.45
CA THR A 241 -20.28 12.03 2.19
C THR A 241 -19.30 10.93 1.78
N THR A 242 -18.63 11.09 0.65
CA THR A 242 -17.62 10.17 0.11
C THR A 242 -16.55 10.96 -0.63
N ALA A 243 -15.28 10.65 -0.38
CA ALA A 243 -14.19 11.16 -1.20
C ALA A 243 -14.20 10.40 -2.54
N ASP A 244 -14.57 11.07 -3.62
CA ASP A 244 -14.61 10.46 -4.96
C ASP A 244 -13.22 10.43 -5.63
N SER A 245 -12.23 11.13 -5.06
CA SER A 245 -10.86 11.16 -5.58
C SER A 245 -9.81 11.33 -4.47
N ILE A 246 -8.61 10.82 -4.75
CA ILE A 246 -7.43 10.96 -3.91
C ILE A 246 -6.45 11.91 -4.62
N TRP A 247 -6.03 12.94 -3.92
CA TRP A 247 -5.07 13.92 -4.45
C TRP A 247 -3.72 13.73 -3.78
N MET A 248 -2.71 13.40 -4.57
CA MET A 248 -1.33 13.27 -4.12
C MET A 248 -0.57 14.54 -4.44
N VAL A 249 0.18 15.05 -3.48
CA VAL A 249 0.96 16.27 -3.58
C VAL A 249 2.38 16.04 -3.06
N ASP A 250 3.36 16.71 -3.67
CA ASP A 250 4.76 16.66 -3.20
C ASP A 250 4.86 17.24 -1.79
N ALA A 251 5.38 16.43 -0.85
CA ALA A 251 5.61 16.84 0.53
C ALA A 251 6.66 17.94 0.69
N ALA A 252 7.48 18.18 -0.33
CA ALA A 252 8.51 19.23 -0.30
C ALA A 252 7.97 20.64 -0.57
N ASP A 253 6.72 20.79 -1.09
CA ASP A 253 6.12 22.09 -1.37
C ASP A 253 4.91 22.41 -0.49
N PRO A 254 5.13 23.12 0.65
CA PRO A 254 4.06 23.48 1.58
C PRO A 254 2.93 24.31 0.95
N THR A 255 3.25 25.15 -0.03
CA THR A 255 2.25 26.02 -0.70
C THR A 255 1.32 25.17 -1.55
N THR A 256 1.86 24.24 -2.32
CA THR A 256 1.06 23.31 -3.13
C THR A 256 0.28 22.31 -2.26
N ILE A 257 0.84 21.86 -1.11
CA ILE A 257 0.10 21.04 -0.14
C ILE A 257 -1.19 21.78 0.31
N LEU A 258 -1.05 23.01 0.75
CA LEU A 258 -2.19 23.81 1.23
C LEU A 258 -3.20 24.12 0.13
N LEU A 259 -2.72 24.38 -1.09
CA LEU A 259 -3.56 24.54 -2.28
C LEU A 259 -4.39 23.28 -2.56
N ALA A 260 -3.70 22.14 -2.64
CA ALA A 260 -4.34 20.85 -2.94
C ALA A 260 -5.35 20.47 -1.84
N ALA A 261 -4.99 20.67 -0.56
CA ALA A 261 -5.87 20.36 0.55
C ALA A 261 -7.13 21.26 0.56
N ALA A 262 -6.98 22.57 0.35
CA ALA A 262 -8.11 23.50 0.32
C ALA A 262 -9.03 23.26 -0.89
N THR A 263 -8.46 23.15 -2.07
CA THR A 263 -9.22 22.96 -3.32
C THR A 263 -9.83 21.55 -3.37
N GLY A 264 -9.05 20.52 -3.00
CA GLY A 264 -9.53 19.14 -2.89
C GLY A 264 -10.70 19.01 -1.92
N ARG A 265 -10.64 19.71 -0.78
CA ARG A 265 -11.73 19.76 0.20
C ARG A 265 -13.05 20.26 -0.42
N SER A 266 -13.00 21.29 -1.26
CA SER A 266 -14.20 21.88 -1.91
C SER A 266 -14.86 20.92 -2.90
N VAL A 267 -14.12 19.92 -3.42
CA VAL A 267 -14.64 18.92 -4.36
C VAL A 267 -14.79 17.53 -3.73
N GLY A 268 -14.59 17.40 -2.42
CA GLY A 268 -14.72 16.13 -1.70
C GLY A 268 -13.52 15.20 -1.82
N ALA A 269 -12.38 15.65 -2.37
CA ALA A 269 -11.15 14.84 -2.47
C ALA A 269 -10.45 14.71 -1.10
N THR A 270 -9.73 13.62 -0.94
CA THR A 270 -8.77 13.42 0.16
C THR A 270 -7.37 13.75 -0.33
N THR A 271 -6.68 14.67 0.34
CA THR A 271 -5.32 15.06 -0.01
C THR A 271 -4.31 14.29 0.83
N ILE A 272 -3.25 13.79 0.19
CA ILE A 272 -2.15 13.05 0.83
C ILE A 272 -0.84 13.65 0.33
N ALA A 273 0.01 14.10 1.26
CA ALA A 273 1.37 14.52 0.92
C ALA A 273 2.28 13.29 0.83
N ILE A 274 3.08 13.23 -0.22
CA ILE A 274 4.02 12.13 -0.49
C ILE A 274 5.44 12.67 -0.66
N ASP A 275 6.43 11.94 -0.15
CA ASP A 275 7.84 12.25 -0.30
C ASP A 275 8.50 11.21 -1.22
N GLY A 276 8.73 11.60 -2.48
CA GLY A 276 9.40 10.77 -3.47
C GLY A 276 8.49 9.83 -4.28
N GLU A 277 9.14 9.05 -5.16
CA GLU A 277 8.48 8.26 -6.21
C GLU A 277 7.90 6.91 -5.72
N ASN A 278 8.17 6.53 -4.47
CA ASN A 278 7.83 5.21 -3.96
C ASN A 278 6.55 5.23 -3.11
N LEU A 279 5.40 5.18 -3.76
CA LEU A 279 4.10 5.22 -3.09
C LEU A 279 3.82 4.00 -2.19
N LEU A 280 4.39 2.84 -2.52
CA LEU A 280 4.18 1.61 -1.74
C LEU A 280 4.88 1.64 -0.36
N GLY A 281 5.78 2.60 -0.16
CA GLY A 281 6.47 2.81 1.12
C GLY A 281 5.61 3.49 2.19
N TYR A 282 4.43 4.01 1.83
CA TYR A 282 3.55 4.77 2.73
C TYR A 282 2.29 3.97 3.07
N PRO A 283 2.21 3.32 4.24
CA PRO A 283 1.04 2.52 4.65
C PRO A 283 -0.26 3.35 4.69
N GLU A 284 -0.18 4.62 5.08
CA GLU A 284 -1.31 5.56 5.11
C GLU A 284 -1.87 5.82 3.70
N VAL A 285 -1.01 5.91 2.69
CA VAL A 285 -1.41 6.01 1.28
C VAL A 285 -2.18 4.77 0.86
N GLY A 286 -1.68 3.59 1.21
CA GLY A 286 -2.35 2.33 0.95
C GLY A 286 -3.74 2.26 1.58
N ASN A 287 -3.88 2.68 2.83
CA ASN A 287 -5.17 2.69 3.53
C ASN A 287 -6.17 3.68 2.92
N ALA A 288 -5.68 4.84 2.47
CA ALA A 288 -6.52 5.87 1.88
C ALA A 288 -6.98 5.53 0.45
N ILE A 289 -6.13 4.83 -0.31
CA ILE A 289 -6.40 4.47 -1.73
C ILE A 289 -7.17 3.15 -1.85
N ALA A 290 -7.05 2.24 -0.88
CA ALA A 290 -7.67 0.93 -0.95
C ALA A 290 -9.17 1.00 -1.32
N GLY A 291 -9.54 0.32 -2.40
CA GLY A 291 -10.91 0.32 -2.92
C GLY A 291 -11.27 1.48 -3.85
N HIS A 292 -10.38 2.47 -4.05
CA HIS A 292 -10.58 3.50 -5.07
C HIS A 292 -9.97 3.04 -6.40
N PRO A 293 -10.64 3.25 -7.53
CA PRO A 293 -10.05 2.92 -8.83
C PRO A 293 -8.85 3.83 -9.12
N ALA A 294 -7.84 3.32 -9.83
CA ALA A 294 -6.60 4.04 -10.10
C ALA A 294 -6.83 5.38 -10.85
N ASP A 295 -7.91 5.49 -11.62
CA ASP A 295 -8.31 6.71 -12.31
C ASP A 295 -8.98 7.76 -11.39
N ALA A 296 -9.25 7.43 -10.14
CA ALA A 296 -9.65 8.40 -9.11
C ALA A 296 -8.45 9.12 -8.46
N ILE A 297 -7.23 8.66 -8.71
CA ILE A 297 -6.00 9.24 -8.15
C ILE A 297 -5.53 10.39 -9.03
N ARG A 298 -5.20 11.53 -8.41
CA ARG A 298 -4.73 12.76 -9.06
C ARG A 298 -3.38 13.17 -8.48
N PHE A 299 -2.56 13.81 -9.29
CA PHE A 299 -1.28 14.37 -8.85
C PHE A 299 -1.32 15.89 -8.97
N VAL A 300 -0.90 16.60 -7.93
CA VAL A 300 -0.90 18.07 -7.88
C VAL A 300 0.51 18.57 -7.58
N GLY A 301 1.02 19.47 -8.42
CA GLY A 301 2.29 20.17 -8.26
C GLY A 301 3.48 19.19 -8.29
N GLY A 302 4.10 18.94 -9.42
CA GLY A 302 5.37 18.23 -9.53
C GLY A 302 5.48 16.89 -8.77
N ALA A 303 4.39 16.42 -8.19
CA ALA A 303 4.37 15.11 -7.52
C ALA A 303 4.83 14.05 -8.51
N PRO A 304 5.81 13.20 -8.15
CA PRO A 304 6.39 12.26 -9.08
C PRO A 304 5.31 11.39 -9.70
N ALA A 305 5.38 11.21 -11.02
CA ALA A 305 4.48 10.31 -11.73
C ALA A 305 4.69 8.89 -11.18
N ALA A 306 3.73 8.41 -10.41
CA ALA A 306 3.81 7.07 -9.84
C ALA A 306 3.87 6.02 -10.94
N ASP A 307 4.65 4.98 -10.71
CA ASP A 307 4.61 3.79 -11.55
C ASP A 307 3.16 3.25 -11.57
N PRO A 308 2.54 3.02 -12.74
CA PRO A 308 1.18 2.49 -12.84
C PRO A 308 0.95 1.22 -12.01
N TRP A 309 1.95 0.36 -11.89
CA TRP A 309 1.90 -0.82 -11.03
C TRP A 309 1.63 -0.45 -9.57
N GLN A 310 2.34 0.54 -9.03
CA GLN A 310 2.15 0.96 -7.65
C GLN A 310 0.71 1.46 -7.39
N LEU A 311 0.14 2.22 -8.33
CA LEU A 311 -1.24 2.69 -8.22
C LEU A 311 -2.25 1.54 -8.21
N ILE A 312 -2.04 0.53 -9.06
CA ILE A 312 -2.91 -0.65 -9.13
C ILE A 312 -2.80 -1.46 -7.83
N VAL A 313 -1.59 -1.67 -7.31
CA VAL A 313 -1.36 -2.39 -6.05
C VAL A 313 -2.06 -1.69 -4.89
N LEU A 314 -1.91 -0.37 -4.77
CA LEU A 314 -2.57 0.43 -3.75
C LEU A 314 -4.10 0.37 -3.87
N SER A 315 -4.61 0.49 -5.10
CA SER A 315 -6.04 0.38 -5.41
C SER A 315 -6.63 -0.98 -5.00
N ASN A 316 -5.88 -2.07 -5.28
CA ASN A 316 -6.27 -3.42 -4.89
C ASN A 316 -6.21 -3.63 -3.37
N GLY A 317 -5.34 -2.91 -2.66
CA GLY A 317 -5.22 -2.95 -1.21
C GLY A 317 -4.72 -4.29 -0.65
N GLN A 318 -4.21 -5.20 -1.49
CA GLN A 318 -3.68 -6.49 -1.07
C GLN A 318 -2.30 -6.34 -0.45
N GLN A 319 -2.16 -6.63 0.82
CA GLN A 319 -0.91 -6.49 1.55
C GLN A 319 -0.19 -7.85 1.72
N VAL A 320 1.11 -7.79 1.94
CA VAL A 320 1.91 -8.95 2.36
C VAL A 320 1.75 -9.19 3.87
N PRO A 321 2.01 -10.40 4.39
CA PRO A 321 2.02 -10.68 5.82
C PRO A 321 2.90 -9.70 6.61
N GLY A 322 2.39 -9.26 7.75
CA GLY A 322 2.99 -8.18 8.55
C GLY A 322 2.64 -6.78 8.04
N GLY A 323 1.77 -6.65 7.02
CA GLY A 323 1.25 -5.39 6.50
C GLY A 323 2.13 -4.72 5.45
N GLY A 324 1.55 -3.75 4.72
CA GLY A 324 2.23 -3.03 3.64
C GLY A 324 2.41 -3.84 2.36
N PHE A 325 3.18 -3.29 1.42
CA PHE A 325 3.29 -3.81 0.06
C PHE A 325 4.69 -4.29 -0.31
N TYR A 326 5.67 -4.08 0.56
CA TYR A 326 7.05 -4.53 0.42
C TYR A 326 7.36 -5.70 1.35
N ILE A 327 8.16 -6.63 0.85
CA ILE A 327 8.70 -7.75 1.64
C ILE A 327 9.60 -7.21 2.76
N LEU A 328 10.49 -6.28 2.44
CA LEU A 328 11.40 -5.65 3.41
C LEU A 328 11.21 -4.12 3.38
N PRO A 329 10.19 -3.58 4.08
CA PRO A 329 9.98 -2.14 4.16
C PRO A 329 11.10 -1.46 4.95
N LYS A 330 11.47 -0.21 4.55
CA LYS A 330 12.56 0.54 5.19
C LYS A 330 12.22 0.97 6.62
N ASP A 331 10.98 1.40 6.83
CA ASP A 331 10.55 2.04 8.08
C ASP A 331 9.97 1.07 9.11
N ASN A 332 9.78 -0.19 8.73
CA ASN A 332 9.30 -1.26 9.60
C ASN A 332 10.16 -2.51 9.38
N PRO A 333 11.33 -2.60 10.03
CA PRO A 333 12.25 -3.72 9.84
C PRO A 333 11.55 -5.05 10.01
N ARG A 334 11.68 -5.92 9.00
CA ARG A 334 11.00 -7.21 8.93
C ARG A 334 12.00 -8.34 8.79
N ARG A 335 11.68 -9.47 9.42
CA ARG A 335 12.42 -10.74 9.30
C ARG A 335 11.44 -11.85 9.02
N TYR A 336 11.83 -12.81 8.19
CA TYR A 336 11.07 -14.01 7.89
C TYR A 336 11.70 -15.19 8.60
N LEU A 337 10.91 -15.88 9.42
CA LEU A 337 11.30 -17.12 10.09
C LEU A 337 10.56 -18.27 9.44
N ALA A 338 11.30 -19.20 8.83
CA ALA A 338 10.75 -20.28 8.05
C ALA A 338 11.02 -21.66 8.65
N PHE A 339 10.04 -22.54 8.51
CA PHE A 339 10.29 -23.98 8.55
C PHE A 339 10.24 -24.53 7.12
N TYR A 340 11.23 -25.37 6.80
CA TYR A 340 11.49 -25.89 5.46
C TYR A 340 11.09 -27.36 5.35
N GLY A 341 10.66 -27.79 4.17
CA GLY A 341 10.45 -29.21 3.86
C GLY A 341 9.32 -29.48 2.88
N HIS A 342 9.03 -30.78 2.69
CA HIS A 342 7.90 -31.22 1.86
C HIS A 342 6.79 -31.80 2.73
N PRO A 343 5.55 -31.32 2.68
CA PRO A 343 4.42 -31.83 3.44
C PRO A 343 4.19 -33.35 3.28
N GLY A 344 4.27 -34.06 4.38
CA GLY A 344 4.07 -35.52 4.43
C GLY A 344 5.32 -36.36 4.13
N ILE A 345 6.51 -35.75 3.99
CA ILE A 345 7.79 -36.48 3.84
C ILE A 345 8.77 -35.96 4.89
N ALA A 346 8.77 -36.56 6.07
CA ALA A 346 9.59 -36.14 7.21
C ALA A 346 11.12 -36.15 6.93
N SER A 347 11.61 -36.97 6.01
CA SER A 347 13.02 -36.97 5.60
C SER A 347 13.42 -35.77 4.73
N LEU A 348 12.50 -34.94 4.32
CA LEU A 348 12.74 -33.73 3.53
C LEU A 348 12.61 -32.43 4.35
N GLY A 349 12.49 -32.53 5.67
CA GLY A 349 12.52 -31.41 6.58
C GLY A 349 11.26 -31.27 7.44
N VAL A 350 11.27 -30.25 8.29
CA VAL A 350 10.32 -30.02 9.38
C VAL A 350 8.85 -30.01 8.94
N LEU A 351 8.56 -29.47 7.75
CA LEU A 351 7.17 -29.44 7.23
C LEU A 351 6.60 -30.84 6.94
N GLY A 352 7.46 -31.84 6.82
CA GLY A 352 7.04 -33.23 6.64
C GLY A 352 6.70 -33.99 7.92
N GLU A 353 7.05 -33.42 9.09
CA GLU A 353 6.91 -34.08 10.40
C GLU A 353 5.53 -33.88 11.01
N GLN A 354 4.84 -32.78 10.71
CA GLN A 354 3.53 -32.43 11.26
C GLN A 354 2.70 -31.61 10.25
N GLY A 355 1.42 -31.35 10.58
CA GLY A 355 0.55 -30.48 9.79
C GLY A 355 0.81 -28.99 10.02
N PRO A 356 0.17 -28.12 9.23
CA PRO A 356 0.47 -26.68 9.24
C PRO A 356 0.20 -26.00 10.60
N ASP A 357 -0.90 -26.32 11.27
CA ASP A 357 -1.25 -25.71 12.58
C ASP A 357 -0.21 -26.07 13.65
N ALA A 358 0.18 -27.35 13.73
CA ALA A 358 1.22 -27.79 14.65
C ALA A 358 2.61 -27.21 14.29
N THR A 359 2.83 -26.90 13.02
CA THR A 359 4.05 -26.24 12.56
C THR A 359 4.10 -24.79 13.07
N LEU A 360 3.00 -24.03 12.98
CA LEU A 360 2.90 -22.67 13.53
C LEU A 360 3.07 -22.65 15.05
N GLU A 361 2.44 -23.60 15.74
CA GLU A 361 2.62 -23.74 17.20
C GLU A 361 4.10 -24.01 17.55
N ARG A 362 4.76 -24.93 16.84
CA ARG A 362 6.19 -25.25 17.03
C ARG A 362 7.09 -24.05 16.72
N MET A 363 6.68 -23.17 15.80
CA MET A 363 7.45 -21.98 15.38
C MET A 363 7.39 -20.86 16.42
N THR A 364 6.32 -20.76 17.22
CA THR A 364 6.08 -19.66 18.15
C THR A 364 7.27 -19.27 19.03
N PRO A 365 7.97 -20.18 19.73
CA PRO A 365 9.11 -19.78 20.57
C PRO A 365 10.28 -19.19 19.77
N PHE A 366 10.44 -19.58 18.50
CA PHE A 366 11.48 -19.02 17.65
C PHE A 366 11.13 -17.59 17.20
N LEU A 367 9.84 -17.27 16.98
CA LEU A 367 9.43 -15.91 16.60
C LEU A 367 9.86 -14.90 17.67
N ASP A 368 9.62 -15.21 18.94
CA ASP A 368 10.00 -14.35 20.08
C ASP A 368 11.54 -14.17 20.15
N ASP A 369 12.29 -15.23 19.93
CA ASP A 369 13.75 -15.20 19.97
C ASP A 369 14.35 -14.32 18.84
N TYR A 370 13.70 -14.26 17.68
CA TYR A 370 14.15 -13.47 16.53
C TYR A 370 13.59 -12.04 16.48
N ALA A 371 12.67 -11.68 17.37
CA ALA A 371 12.12 -10.32 17.50
C ALA A 371 12.96 -9.41 18.40
N GLY A 372 14.09 -9.89 18.96
CA GLY A 372 14.86 -9.23 20.00
C GLY A 372 15.49 -7.87 19.63
N ASP A 373 15.60 -7.54 18.32
CA ASP A 373 16.09 -6.27 17.80
C ASP A 373 14.97 -5.27 17.44
N GLY A 374 13.71 -5.62 17.73
CA GLY A 374 12.55 -4.83 17.38
C GLY A 374 12.00 -5.07 15.97
N SER A 375 12.59 -6.00 15.21
CA SER A 375 12.04 -6.39 13.91
C SER A 375 10.72 -7.13 14.06
N HIS A 376 9.78 -6.87 13.15
CA HIS A 376 8.58 -7.70 13.03
C HIS A 376 8.94 -9.04 12.38
N VAL A 377 8.66 -10.16 13.05
CA VAL A 377 8.99 -11.50 12.58
C VAL A 377 7.77 -12.17 11.96
N VAL A 378 7.85 -12.51 10.67
CA VAL A 378 6.79 -13.15 9.89
C VAL A 378 7.02 -14.66 9.86
N SER A 379 6.04 -15.44 10.31
CA SER A 379 6.01 -16.89 10.16
C SER A 379 6.02 -17.27 8.68
N THR A 380 6.80 -18.28 8.31
CA THR A 380 6.94 -18.65 6.89
C THR A 380 6.95 -20.17 6.72
N PHE A 381 6.22 -20.67 5.74
CA PHE A 381 6.35 -22.02 5.24
C PHE A 381 7.19 -22.02 3.97
N GLU A 382 8.35 -22.66 3.99
CA GLU A 382 9.19 -22.85 2.81
C GLU A 382 8.99 -24.28 2.31
N ILE A 383 8.13 -24.42 1.31
CA ILE A 383 7.58 -25.69 0.86
C ILE A 383 8.31 -26.17 -0.40
N ILE A 384 8.96 -27.32 -0.33
CA ILE A 384 9.51 -27.98 -1.52
C ILE A 384 8.33 -28.46 -2.38
N THR A 385 8.03 -27.76 -3.45
CA THR A 385 6.88 -28.05 -4.33
C THR A 385 7.23 -28.96 -5.49
N THR A 386 8.47 -28.89 -5.94
CA THR A 386 9.06 -29.87 -6.88
C THR A 386 10.24 -30.54 -6.20
N VAL A 387 10.21 -31.85 -6.11
CA VAL A 387 11.18 -32.62 -5.33
C VAL A 387 12.16 -33.33 -6.26
N ALA A 388 13.45 -33.10 -6.05
CA ALA A 388 14.53 -33.82 -6.75
C ALA A 388 14.38 -35.33 -6.59
N SER A 389 14.32 -36.07 -7.67
CA SER A 389 14.09 -37.53 -7.71
C SER A 389 15.31 -38.30 -8.17
N ALA A 390 15.59 -39.44 -7.51
CA ALA A 390 16.58 -40.37 -8.00
C ALA A 390 16.15 -41.12 -9.27
N SER A 391 14.84 -41.13 -9.56
CA SER A 391 14.25 -41.68 -10.77
C SER A 391 14.16 -40.62 -11.88
N VAL A 392 14.40 -41.07 -13.09
CA VAL A 392 14.37 -40.20 -14.27
C VAL A 392 12.98 -39.59 -14.55
N GLY A 393 11.91 -40.21 -14.01
CA GLY A 393 10.54 -39.85 -14.31
C GLY A 393 10.11 -40.16 -15.75
N ASP A 394 8.83 -40.01 -16.04
CA ASP A 394 8.28 -40.24 -17.38
C ASP A 394 8.72 -39.15 -18.38
N ASP A 395 8.99 -37.96 -17.92
CA ASP A 395 9.44 -36.80 -18.69
C ASP A 395 10.97 -36.67 -18.79
N GLY A 396 11.69 -37.52 -18.08
CA GLY A 396 13.15 -37.56 -18.12
C GLY A 396 13.90 -36.51 -17.31
N ASN A 397 13.17 -35.73 -16.46
CA ASN A 397 13.71 -34.54 -15.81
C ASN A 397 14.34 -34.76 -14.43
N TYR A 398 14.15 -35.92 -13.79
CA TYR A 398 14.62 -36.18 -12.42
C TYR A 398 14.01 -35.26 -11.34
N SER A 399 12.79 -34.80 -11.53
CA SER A 399 12.01 -34.04 -10.57
C SER A 399 10.62 -34.65 -10.42
N THR A 400 10.01 -34.49 -9.27
CA THR A 400 8.61 -34.86 -9.04
C THR A 400 7.84 -33.58 -8.73
N GLU A 401 7.06 -33.14 -9.68
CA GLU A 401 6.26 -31.92 -9.56
C GLU A 401 4.88 -32.26 -8.98
N TYR A 402 4.63 -31.78 -7.78
CA TYR A 402 3.33 -31.96 -7.12
C TYR A 402 2.33 -30.90 -7.61
N PRO A 403 1.04 -31.22 -7.74
CA PRO A 403 0.03 -30.23 -8.11
C PRO A 403 -0.19 -29.22 -6.97
N SER A 404 -0.58 -27.99 -7.31
CA SER A 404 -0.86 -26.89 -6.37
C SER A 404 -1.81 -27.32 -5.25
N SER A 405 -2.83 -28.12 -5.56
CA SER A 405 -3.83 -28.62 -4.60
C SER A 405 -3.25 -29.50 -3.48
N LYS A 406 -2.03 -30.01 -3.65
CA LYS A 406 -1.31 -30.73 -2.60
C LYS A 406 -1.03 -29.84 -1.38
N PHE A 407 -0.97 -28.55 -1.58
CA PHE A 407 -0.56 -27.55 -0.58
C PHE A 407 -1.73 -26.74 -0.01
N ASP A 408 -2.98 -27.04 -0.40
CA ASP A 408 -4.19 -26.26 -0.02
C ASP A 408 -4.31 -26.01 1.50
N ASP A 409 -4.03 -27.02 2.32
CA ASP A 409 -4.09 -26.87 3.79
C ASP A 409 -3.02 -25.91 4.33
N TRP A 410 -1.81 -25.90 3.74
CA TRP A 410 -0.73 -25.01 4.10
C TRP A 410 -1.01 -23.57 3.65
N ILE A 411 -1.54 -23.41 2.44
CA ILE A 411 -1.97 -22.10 1.92
C ILE A 411 -3.11 -21.51 2.77
N ARG A 412 -4.09 -22.35 3.16
CA ARG A 412 -5.17 -21.91 4.04
C ARG A 412 -4.65 -21.48 5.41
N ALA A 413 -3.79 -22.29 6.03
CA ALA A 413 -3.21 -21.97 7.33
C ALA A 413 -2.35 -20.70 7.28
N ALA A 414 -1.56 -20.50 6.23
CA ALA A 414 -0.78 -19.28 6.05
C ALA A 414 -1.69 -18.03 5.97
N ARG A 415 -2.77 -18.10 5.18
CA ARG A 415 -3.74 -16.99 5.06
C ARG A 415 -4.43 -16.67 6.39
N GLU A 416 -4.82 -17.69 7.16
CA GLU A 416 -5.53 -17.53 8.43
C GLU A 416 -4.64 -17.00 9.56
N ASN A 417 -3.32 -17.14 9.44
CA ASN A 417 -2.34 -16.77 10.47
C ASN A 417 -1.35 -15.69 10.04
N ASP A 418 -1.64 -14.93 9.00
CA ASP A 418 -0.77 -13.87 8.47
C ASP A 418 0.66 -14.35 8.22
N ALA A 419 0.81 -15.56 7.68
CA ALA A 419 2.08 -16.19 7.39
C ALA A 419 2.42 -16.11 5.89
N TYR A 420 3.71 -16.08 5.58
CA TYR A 420 4.21 -16.11 4.21
C TYR A 420 4.45 -17.56 3.75
N VAL A 421 4.37 -17.80 2.45
CA VAL A 421 4.71 -19.08 1.84
C VAL A 421 5.77 -18.88 0.76
N VAL A 422 6.79 -19.69 0.75
CA VAL A 422 7.80 -19.74 -0.31
C VAL A 422 7.74 -21.11 -0.97
N LEU A 423 7.51 -21.13 -2.29
CA LEU A 423 7.44 -22.36 -3.08
C LEU A 423 8.83 -22.69 -3.61
N ASP A 424 9.46 -23.70 -3.04
CA ASP A 424 10.82 -24.12 -3.42
C ASP A 424 10.80 -25.11 -4.59
N LEU A 425 11.64 -24.83 -5.60
CA LEU A 425 11.77 -25.60 -6.83
C LEU A 425 13.10 -26.35 -6.89
N GLN A 426 13.02 -27.68 -6.99
CA GLN A 426 14.16 -28.58 -7.23
C GLN A 426 14.02 -29.20 -8.64
N PRO A 427 14.52 -28.51 -9.70
CA PRO A 427 14.05 -28.72 -11.07
C PRO A 427 14.62 -29.95 -11.76
N GLY A 428 15.68 -30.56 -11.23
CA GLY A 428 16.37 -31.61 -11.95
C GLY A 428 16.90 -31.10 -13.28
N ARG A 429 16.53 -31.73 -14.39
CA ARG A 429 16.93 -31.31 -15.75
C ARG A 429 15.97 -30.30 -16.40
N SER A 430 14.82 -30.04 -15.77
CA SER A 430 13.93 -28.95 -16.22
C SER A 430 14.55 -27.58 -15.90
N ASP A 431 14.17 -26.54 -16.60
CA ASP A 431 14.52 -25.17 -16.20
C ASP A 431 13.58 -24.62 -15.12
N PHE A 432 14.04 -23.61 -14.41
CA PHE A 432 13.29 -23.01 -13.30
C PHE A 432 12.02 -22.32 -13.77
N LEU A 433 12.04 -21.65 -14.92
CA LEU A 433 10.87 -20.93 -15.43
C LEU A 433 9.72 -21.87 -15.79
N THR A 434 10.03 -23.01 -16.40
CA THR A 434 9.05 -24.06 -16.71
C THR A 434 8.37 -24.58 -15.44
N GLN A 435 9.15 -24.81 -14.37
CA GLN A 435 8.56 -25.25 -13.09
C GLN A 435 7.81 -24.14 -12.37
N ALA A 436 8.31 -22.91 -12.34
CA ALA A 436 7.66 -21.78 -11.71
C ALA A 436 6.24 -21.53 -12.27
N LYS A 437 6.08 -21.62 -13.57
CA LYS A 437 4.79 -21.44 -14.26
C LYS A 437 3.72 -22.47 -13.87
N ARG A 438 4.11 -23.60 -13.31
CA ARG A 438 3.14 -24.61 -12.83
C ARG A 438 2.34 -24.15 -11.62
N TYR A 439 2.84 -23.12 -10.91
CA TYR A 439 2.29 -22.60 -9.65
C TYR A 439 1.78 -21.17 -9.78
N GLU A 440 1.45 -20.72 -11.00
CA GLU A 440 0.88 -19.39 -11.25
C GLU A 440 -0.37 -19.13 -10.41
N ASP A 441 -1.21 -20.16 -10.21
CA ASP A 441 -2.42 -20.09 -9.38
C ASP A 441 -2.13 -19.76 -7.91
N LEU A 442 -1.05 -20.30 -7.35
CA LEU A 442 -0.59 -19.97 -6.00
C LEU A 442 0.12 -18.62 -5.94
N LEU A 443 0.88 -18.29 -6.98
CA LEU A 443 1.59 -16.99 -7.07
C LEU A 443 0.65 -15.79 -7.24
N LEU A 444 -0.63 -15.98 -7.58
CA LEU A 444 -1.65 -14.92 -7.52
C LEU A 444 -1.95 -14.47 -6.08
N LEU A 445 -1.57 -15.25 -5.07
CA LEU A 445 -1.80 -14.88 -3.67
C LEU A 445 -0.71 -13.89 -3.19
N PRO A 446 -1.05 -12.79 -2.50
CA PRO A 446 -0.09 -11.76 -2.11
C PRO A 446 0.99 -12.26 -1.13
N PHE A 447 0.70 -13.33 -0.40
CA PHE A 447 1.57 -13.93 0.61
C PHE A 447 2.35 -15.16 0.10
N VAL A 448 2.44 -15.38 -1.22
CA VAL A 448 3.19 -16.49 -1.82
C VAL A 448 4.31 -15.96 -2.69
N GLY A 449 5.54 -16.40 -2.41
CA GLY A 449 6.76 -16.16 -3.16
C GLY A 449 7.36 -17.44 -3.72
N LEU A 450 8.55 -17.34 -4.30
CA LEU A 450 9.23 -18.43 -5.00
C LEU A 450 10.65 -18.59 -4.48
N ALA A 451 11.15 -19.84 -4.42
CA ALA A 451 12.55 -20.18 -4.21
C ALA A 451 13.07 -21.03 -5.36
N LEU A 452 14.29 -20.78 -5.75
CA LEU A 452 15.02 -21.58 -6.72
C LEU A 452 16.19 -22.28 -6.00
N ASP A 453 16.26 -23.61 -6.13
CA ASP A 453 17.33 -24.38 -5.52
C ASP A 453 18.33 -24.92 -6.57
N PRO A 454 19.41 -24.18 -6.86
CA PRO A 454 20.43 -24.55 -7.83
C PRO A 454 21.17 -25.83 -7.50
N GLU A 455 21.18 -26.31 -6.24
CA GLU A 455 21.79 -27.59 -5.87
C GLU A 455 21.24 -28.75 -6.72
N TRP A 456 19.94 -28.65 -7.05
CA TRP A 456 19.22 -29.68 -7.79
C TRP A 456 19.07 -29.38 -9.29
N ARG A 457 19.66 -28.30 -9.80
CA ARG A 457 19.64 -27.97 -11.22
C ARG A 457 20.68 -28.78 -12.00
N LEU A 458 20.23 -29.77 -12.79
CA LEU A 458 21.06 -30.71 -13.53
C LEU A 458 21.24 -30.31 -15.00
N LYS A 459 22.41 -30.59 -15.54
CA LYS A 459 22.66 -30.61 -16.99
C LYS A 459 22.12 -31.91 -17.61
N PRO A 460 21.94 -31.98 -18.95
CA PRO A 460 21.36 -33.15 -19.62
C PRO A 460 22.08 -34.48 -19.37
N ASP A 461 23.37 -34.44 -19.08
CA ASP A 461 24.24 -35.60 -18.81
C ASP A 461 24.43 -35.89 -17.31
N GLN A 462 23.84 -35.12 -16.41
CA GLN A 462 23.97 -35.23 -14.97
C GLN A 462 22.79 -35.97 -14.35
N VAL A 463 23.05 -36.57 -13.17
CA VAL A 463 22.05 -37.20 -12.32
C VAL A 463 22.26 -36.75 -10.86
N HIS A 464 21.21 -36.77 -10.03
CA HIS A 464 21.32 -36.38 -8.63
C HIS A 464 22.35 -37.22 -7.84
N LEU A 465 22.87 -36.61 -6.77
CA LEU A 465 23.80 -37.24 -5.80
C LEU A 465 25.18 -37.59 -6.37
N GLN A 466 25.46 -37.31 -7.64
CA GLN A 466 26.81 -37.48 -8.22
C GLN A 466 27.59 -36.16 -8.25
N GLN A 467 26.90 -35.05 -8.26
CA GLN A 467 27.45 -33.71 -8.20
C GLN A 467 26.41 -32.74 -7.57
N ILE A 468 26.87 -31.58 -7.15
CA ILE A 468 26.02 -30.45 -6.81
C ILE A 468 25.65 -29.76 -8.12
N GLY A 469 24.38 -29.40 -8.27
CA GLY A 469 23.86 -28.68 -9.42
C GLY A 469 24.38 -27.25 -9.53
N SER A 470 24.10 -26.63 -10.64
CA SER A 470 24.44 -25.21 -10.85
C SER A 470 23.62 -24.58 -11.95
N VAL A 471 23.37 -23.30 -11.84
CA VAL A 471 22.65 -22.47 -12.80
C VAL A 471 23.48 -21.26 -13.20
N ASP A 472 23.20 -20.69 -14.38
CA ASP A 472 23.71 -19.38 -14.76
C ASP A 472 22.71 -18.30 -14.36
N ALA A 473 23.20 -17.12 -13.96
CA ALA A 473 22.34 -15.98 -13.64
C ALA A 473 21.39 -15.61 -14.80
N ALA A 474 21.75 -15.90 -16.03
CA ALA A 474 20.88 -15.70 -17.18
C ALA A 474 19.57 -16.49 -17.10
N GLU A 475 19.61 -17.78 -16.66
CA GLU A 475 18.39 -18.58 -16.46
C GLU A 475 17.54 -18.04 -15.26
N ILE A 476 18.20 -17.60 -14.19
CA ILE A 476 17.50 -16.95 -13.06
C ILE A 476 16.84 -15.66 -13.53
N ASN A 477 17.50 -14.86 -14.34
CA ASN A 477 16.97 -13.62 -14.88
C ASN A 477 15.73 -13.81 -15.75
N GLU A 478 15.57 -14.95 -16.42
CA GLU A 478 14.32 -15.30 -17.11
C GLU A 478 13.16 -15.46 -16.12
N VAL A 479 13.43 -16.03 -14.93
CA VAL A 479 12.43 -16.13 -13.85
C VAL A 479 12.16 -14.75 -13.24
N VAL A 480 13.20 -13.94 -13.01
CA VAL A 480 13.05 -12.58 -12.48
C VAL A 480 12.16 -11.73 -13.38
N ASP A 481 12.45 -11.70 -14.69
CA ASP A 481 11.67 -10.91 -15.64
C ASP A 481 10.21 -11.39 -15.70
N TRP A 482 10.01 -12.70 -15.84
CA TRP A 482 8.66 -13.28 -15.88
C TRP A 482 7.87 -13.03 -14.58
N LEU A 483 8.47 -13.25 -13.42
CA LEU A 483 7.78 -13.08 -12.15
C LEU A 483 7.46 -11.60 -11.89
N ALA A 484 8.36 -10.69 -12.25
CA ALA A 484 8.12 -9.25 -12.13
C ALA A 484 6.98 -8.79 -13.04
N ASP A 485 6.97 -9.25 -14.29
CA ASP A 485 5.88 -8.95 -15.23
C ASP A 485 4.56 -9.58 -14.74
N PHE A 486 4.58 -10.81 -14.20
CA PHE A 486 3.43 -11.46 -13.59
C PHE A 486 2.86 -10.67 -12.40
N VAL A 487 3.74 -10.15 -11.52
CA VAL A 487 3.34 -9.30 -10.38
C VAL A 487 2.68 -8.03 -10.87
N ARG A 488 3.27 -7.38 -11.86
CA ARG A 488 2.78 -6.13 -12.46
C ARG A 488 1.44 -6.31 -13.15
N ASP A 489 1.31 -7.33 -13.99
CA ASP A 489 0.11 -7.62 -14.77
C ASP A 489 -1.10 -7.99 -13.89
N ASN A 490 -0.85 -8.56 -12.71
CA ASN A 490 -1.89 -8.94 -11.76
C ASN A 490 -2.07 -7.94 -10.60
N GLY A 491 -1.36 -6.81 -10.61
CA GLY A 491 -1.47 -5.79 -9.57
C GLY A 491 -1.20 -6.31 -8.17
N LEU A 492 -0.19 -7.18 -8.05
CA LEU A 492 0.19 -7.81 -6.78
C LEU A 492 1.24 -6.98 -6.04
N PRO A 493 1.31 -7.05 -4.71
CA PRO A 493 2.42 -6.48 -3.95
C PRO A 493 3.73 -7.18 -4.28
N GLN A 494 4.85 -6.60 -3.83
CA GLN A 494 6.18 -7.16 -4.03
C GLN A 494 6.24 -8.63 -3.60
N LYS A 495 6.93 -9.47 -4.39
CA LYS A 495 7.14 -10.89 -4.08
C LYS A 495 8.57 -11.19 -3.69
N MET A 496 8.72 -12.15 -2.79
CA MET A 496 10.02 -12.74 -2.49
C MET A 496 10.43 -13.70 -3.60
N LEU A 497 11.65 -13.54 -4.09
CA LEU A 497 12.36 -14.54 -4.88
C LEU A 497 13.63 -14.94 -4.12
N MET A 498 13.67 -16.19 -3.68
CA MET A 498 14.81 -16.74 -2.94
C MET A 498 15.70 -17.57 -3.85
N LEU A 499 17.01 -17.50 -3.61
CA LEU A 499 18.00 -18.32 -4.27
C LEU A 499 18.81 -19.07 -3.22
N HIS A 500 18.78 -20.40 -3.25
CA HIS A 500 19.60 -21.23 -2.37
C HIS A 500 21.04 -21.28 -2.86
N GLN A 501 21.99 -21.06 -1.97
CA GLN A 501 23.41 -21.10 -2.33
C GLN A 501 24.29 -21.47 -1.13
N PHE A 502 25.22 -22.39 -1.29
CA PHE A 502 26.27 -22.66 -0.32
C PHE A 502 27.68 -22.76 -0.95
N ALA A 503 27.78 -22.59 -2.27
CA ALA A 503 29.05 -22.54 -2.98
C ALA A 503 28.95 -21.57 -4.18
N ASP A 504 30.04 -20.86 -4.48
CA ASP A 504 30.05 -19.82 -5.54
C ASP A 504 29.63 -20.38 -6.90
N PHE A 505 30.08 -21.59 -7.25
CA PHE A 505 29.79 -22.19 -8.56
C PHE A 505 28.32 -22.56 -8.77
N MET A 506 27.49 -22.56 -7.71
CA MET A 506 26.07 -22.90 -7.83
C MET A 506 25.30 -21.86 -8.62
N ILE A 507 25.66 -20.58 -8.47
CA ILE A 507 25.09 -19.47 -9.26
C ILE A 507 26.24 -18.77 -9.97
N ARG A 508 26.43 -19.08 -11.25
CA ARG A 508 27.47 -18.45 -12.07
C ARG A 508 27.03 -17.08 -12.52
N ASN A 509 27.99 -16.14 -12.62
CA ASN A 509 27.74 -14.76 -13.03
C ASN A 509 26.70 -14.05 -12.12
N ARG A 510 26.71 -14.37 -10.82
CA ARG A 510 25.74 -13.87 -9.81
C ARG A 510 25.63 -12.34 -9.81
N GLU A 511 26.71 -11.64 -10.10
CA GLU A 511 26.79 -10.19 -10.22
C GLU A 511 25.94 -9.60 -11.36
N THR A 512 25.45 -10.46 -12.27
CA THR A 512 24.57 -10.06 -13.38
C THR A 512 23.08 -10.34 -13.12
N LEU A 513 22.72 -10.71 -11.89
CA LEU A 513 21.33 -10.83 -11.47
C LEU A 513 20.62 -9.50 -11.59
N LYS A 514 19.42 -9.51 -12.16
CA LYS A 514 18.62 -8.30 -12.41
C LYS A 514 17.90 -7.84 -11.16
N GLU A 515 17.82 -6.53 -11.00
CA GLU A 515 16.97 -5.85 -10.04
C GLU A 515 15.62 -5.49 -10.69
N ARG A 516 14.52 -5.79 -10.00
CA ARG A 516 13.16 -5.41 -10.41
C ARG A 516 12.40 -4.95 -9.17
N PRO A 517 11.71 -3.81 -9.18
CA PRO A 517 11.00 -3.26 -8.02
C PRO A 517 9.87 -4.18 -7.52
N GLU A 518 9.32 -5.02 -8.38
CA GLU A 518 8.30 -6.01 -8.04
C GLU A 518 8.83 -7.19 -7.23
N ILE A 519 10.15 -7.36 -7.15
CA ILE A 519 10.82 -8.53 -6.58
C ILE A 519 11.77 -8.12 -5.46
N GLN A 520 11.61 -8.72 -4.29
CA GLN A 520 12.63 -8.74 -3.26
C GLN A 520 13.44 -10.04 -3.40
N MET A 521 14.66 -9.92 -3.88
CA MET A 521 15.57 -11.06 -3.97
C MET A 521 16.25 -11.32 -2.64
N ILE A 522 16.32 -12.59 -2.23
CA ILE A 522 17.05 -13.05 -1.04
C ILE A 522 17.94 -14.22 -1.44
N ILE A 523 19.24 -14.15 -1.14
CA ILE A 523 20.13 -15.28 -1.28
C ILE A 523 20.24 -15.97 0.07
N GLN A 524 19.70 -17.20 0.15
CA GLN A 524 19.74 -18.03 1.33
C GLN A 524 21.00 -18.89 1.35
N ILE A 525 21.78 -18.75 2.43
CA ILE A 525 23.03 -19.50 2.55
C ILE A 525 22.80 -20.78 3.34
N ASP A 526 22.87 -21.92 2.64
CA ASP A 526 22.45 -23.26 3.07
C ASP A 526 23.59 -24.11 3.61
N GLY A 527 24.73 -23.53 4.00
CA GLY A 527 25.82 -24.31 4.57
C GLY A 527 25.43 -25.00 5.88
N ASN A 528 25.71 -26.29 6.00
CA ASN A 528 25.52 -27.04 7.24
C ASN A 528 26.84 -27.41 7.90
N GLY A 529 26.81 -27.96 9.12
CA GLY A 529 27.96 -28.42 9.87
C GLY A 529 28.18 -27.68 11.19
N THR A 530 29.42 -27.47 11.59
CA THR A 530 29.71 -26.66 12.78
C THR A 530 29.53 -25.19 12.50
N GLU A 531 29.18 -24.41 13.52
CA GLU A 531 28.99 -22.97 13.37
C GLU A 531 30.18 -22.27 12.69
N PRO A 532 31.47 -22.53 13.04
CA PRO A 532 32.59 -21.95 12.30
C PRO A 532 32.71 -22.37 10.82
N GLN A 533 32.14 -23.53 10.43
CA GLN A 533 32.08 -23.92 9.02
C GLN A 533 31.00 -23.12 8.28
N LYS A 534 29.82 -23.00 8.90
CA LYS A 534 28.72 -22.17 8.38
C LYS A 534 29.14 -20.72 8.25
N ASP A 535 29.78 -20.14 9.26
CA ASP A 535 30.31 -18.78 9.24
C ASP A 535 31.28 -18.53 8.08
N ARG A 536 32.17 -19.49 7.81
CA ARG A 536 33.06 -19.39 6.64
C ARG A 536 32.30 -19.40 5.33
N THR A 537 31.28 -20.25 5.20
CA THR A 537 30.44 -20.29 4.00
C THR A 537 29.70 -18.97 3.82
N TYR A 538 29.10 -18.44 4.90
CA TYR A 538 28.41 -17.17 4.91
C TYR A 538 29.34 -16.01 4.53
N SER A 539 30.45 -15.89 5.21
CA SER A 539 31.45 -14.85 4.96
C SER A 539 32.01 -14.89 3.53
N ASN A 540 32.28 -16.09 3.01
CA ASN A 540 32.79 -16.24 1.64
C ASN A 540 31.78 -15.73 0.59
N LEU A 541 30.49 -16.02 0.76
CA LEU A 541 29.45 -15.68 -0.20
C LEU A 541 28.99 -14.23 -0.08
N THR A 542 29.10 -13.62 1.11
CA THR A 542 28.72 -12.22 1.35
C THR A 542 29.87 -11.24 1.08
N THR A 543 31.12 -11.70 1.13
CA THR A 543 32.32 -10.85 0.88
C THR A 543 32.29 -10.31 -0.56
N GLY A 544 32.51 -9.00 -0.69
CA GLY A 544 32.54 -8.31 -1.98
C GLY A 544 31.17 -8.02 -2.58
N ALA A 545 30.08 -8.40 -1.92
CA ALA A 545 28.72 -8.10 -2.36
C ALA A 545 28.11 -6.83 -1.72
N ALA A 546 28.95 -5.95 -1.19
CA ALA A 546 28.52 -4.66 -0.66
C ALA A 546 27.84 -3.84 -1.76
N GLY A 547 26.60 -3.38 -1.49
CA GLY A 547 25.79 -2.65 -2.48
C GLY A 547 25.03 -3.54 -3.46
N ALA A 548 25.01 -4.86 -3.26
CA ALA A 548 24.11 -5.72 -4.01
C ALA A 548 22.64 -5.39 -3.69
N HIS A 549 21.78 -5.54 -4.70
CA HIS A 549 20.33 -5.27 -4.60
C HIS A 549 19.53 -6.41 -3.97
N TRP A 550 20.19 -7.49 -3.53
CA TRP A 550 19.57 -8.59 -2.79
C TRP A 550 19.90 -8.55 -1.31
N SER A 551 19.06 -9.21 -0.53
CA SER A 551 19.27 -9.43 0.90
C SER A 551 19.76 -10.85 1.17
N TRP A 552 20.12 -11.15 2.43
CA TRP A 552 20.72 -12.41 2.80
C TRP A 552 19.84 -13.21 3.75
N GLY A 553 19.82 -14.55 3.54
CA GLY A 553 19.21 -15.51 4.42
C GLY A 553 20.22 -16.47 5.02
N TRP A 554 19.82 -17.13 6.11
CA TRP A 554 20.58 -18.13 6.84
C TRP A 554 19.73 -19.37 7.09
N LYS A 555 20.23 -20.56 6.78
CA LYS A 555 19.55 -21.83 7.01
C LYS A 555 20.18 -22.59 8.18
N ASN A 556 19.35 -23.03 9.10
CA ASN A 556 19.68 -23.91 10.21
C ASN A 556 19.19 -25.34 9.94
N PHE A 557 19.94 -26.35 10.45
CA PHE A 557 19.61 -27.75 10.29
C PHE A 557 19.55 -28.40 11.66
N PHE A 558 18.39 -28.97 12.03
CA PHE A 558 18.27 -29.66 13.33
C PHE A 558 19.16 -30.91 13.44
N ASP A 559 19.29 -31.65 12.35
CA ASP A 559 20.02 -32.92 12.32
C ASP A 559 21.47 -32.78 11.89
N GLU A 560 21.81 -31.90 10.95
CA GLU A 560 23.12 -31.79 10.31
C GLU A 560 24.06 -30.80 10.99
N ASP A 561 23.53 -29.74 11.64
CA ASP A 561 24.37 -28.78 12.38
C ASP A 561 24.93 -29.41 13.66
N LYS A 562 26.17 -29.10 14.01
CA LYS A 562 26.86 -29.69 15.15
C LYS A 562 27.41 -28.63 16.09
N PRO A 563 27.12 -28.74 17.41
CA PRO A 563 26.34 -29.80 18.10
C PRO A 563 24.82 -29.69 17.91
N GLY A 564 24.34 -28.71 17.22
CA GLY A 564 22.98 -28.35 16.85
C GLY A 564 22.99 -27.02 16.13
N PRO A 565 21.82 -26.46 15.74
CA PRO A 565 21.74 -25.16 15.09
C PRO A 565 22.35 -24.07 15.97
N PRO A 566 23.02 -23.04 15.39
CA PRO A 566 23.38 -21.83 16.10
C PRO A 566 22.19 -21.19 16.81
N SER A 567 22.44 -20.54 17.95
CA SER A 567 21.39 -19.84 18.67
C SER A 567 20.84 -18.66 17.83
N PRO A 568 19.58 -18.22 18.06
CA PRO A 568 19.03 -17.03 17.43
C PRO A 568 19.94 -15.79 17.58
N ALA A 569 20.48 -15.56 18.77
CA ALA A 569 21.41 -14.46 19.02
C ALA A 569 22.70 -14.57 18.18
N SER A 570 23.23 -15.79 18.02
CA SER A 570 24.39 -16.01 17.15
C SER A 570 24.05 -15.79 15.68
N THR A 571 22.91 -16.27 15.23
CA THR A 571 22.43 -16.04 13.86
C THR A 571 22.26 -14.55 13.57
N LEU A 572 21.68 -13.79 14.49
CA LEU A 572 21.47 -12.33 14.34
C LEU A 572 22.79 -11.52 14.39
N SER A 573 23.87 -12.11 14.92
CA SER A 573 25.18 -11.45 14.98
C SER A 573 25.98 -11.55 13.68
N LYS A 574 25.47 -12.25 12.66
CA LYS A 574 26.14 -12.38 11.35
C LYS A 574 26.15 -11.04 10.62
N ASP A 575 27.18 -10.81 9.82
CA ASP A 575 27.33 -9.60 9.00
C ASP A 575 27.49 -9.97 7.51
N PRO A 576 26.54 -9.51 6.65
CA PRO A 576 25.29 -8.79 6.96
C PRO A 576 24.31 -9.62 7.81
N THR A 577 23.48 -8.95 8.64
CA THR A 577 22.46 -9.66 9.42
C THR A 577 21.41 -10.27 8.50
N PRO A 578 21.08 -11.57 8.64
CA PRO A 578 20.10 -12.20 7.77
C PRO A 578 18.67 -11.68 8.04
N VAL A 579 17.95 -11.38 6.96
CA VAL A 579 16.53 -10.99 6.97
C VAL A 579 15.60 -12.19 6.85
N TYR A 580 16.14 -13.33 6.49
CA TYR A 580 15.42 -14.61 6.37
C TYR A 580 16.20 -15.70 7.10
N VAL A 581 15.52 -16.44 7.96
CA VAL A 581 16.11 -17.55 8.71
C VAL A 581 15.22 -18.76 8.58
N SER A 582 15.73 -19.87 8.06
CA SER A 582 14.97 -21.12 7.97
C SER A 582 15.56 -22.23 8.82
N TYR A 583 14.70 -23.20 9.15
CA TYR A 583 15.03 -24.41 9.88
C TYR A 583 14.54 -25.64 9.11
N GLN A 584 15.48 -26.57 8.86
CA GLN A 584 15.22 -27.86 8.21
C GLN A 584 15.41 -29.02 9.18
#